data_0538ed30e19957bd5c00edd35b9f45f4
#
_entry.id   0538ed30e19957bd5c00edd35b9f45f4
#
_cell.length_a   1.000
_cell.length_b   1.000
_cell.length_c   1.000
_cell.angle_alpha   90.00
_cell.angle_beta   90.00
_cell.angle_gamma   90.00
#
_symmetry.space_group_name_H-M   'P 1'
#
loop_
_entity.id
_entity.type
_entity.pdbx_description
1 polymer ?
#
loop_
_entity_poly.entity_id
_entity_poly.type
_entity_poly.pdbx_seq_one_letter_code
_entity_poly.pdbx_strand_id
1 'polypeptide(L)'
;MYADTALECLDDLKREGSYRTFVTLNRHAGRYPMATVKRDGGMYKDVQVWCSNDYLAMSQHPTVIAAMQDTAARYGAGAGGSRNIGGTHEEVALLEAEITDWFRKERALAFPTGYGSNDAALEAFSMIYPDLLIYSDALDHASMISGIRRNKNGRRVWRHNDLNHLEELLSADDPSTPKIIALESVYSMDGDTADLPGVIDLAHRYNALTYLDEVHAIGLYGEQGRGIADREGVLDRIDVIQGTMTKAIGVIGGFIAGPDWLVDAVRSFAPGFIFTTSMPPAVAAACRASIQIVRADDHARDLLQSRTA
;
A
#
# COMPACT_ATOMS: atom_id res chain seq x y z
N MET A 1 10.17 -23.85 29.81
CA MET A 1 9.02 -22.91 29.78
C MET A 1 8.98 -22.08 28.50
N TYR A 2 9.88 -21.08 28.25
CA TYR A 2 9.75 -20.24 27.03
C TYR A 2 9.96 -21.02 25.73
N ALA A 3 11.01 -21.87 25.69
CA ALA A 3 11.30 -22.68 24.51
C ALA A 3 10.18 -23.70 24.23
N ASP A 4 9.70 -24.36 25.28
CA ASP A 4 8.64 -25.37 25.16
C ASP A 4 7.36 -24.78 24.58
N THR A 5 6.91 -23.64 25.13
CA THR A 5 5.74 -22.92 24.62
C THR A 5 5.90 -22.49 23.16
N ALA A 6 7.07 -21.95 22.79
CA ALA A 6 7.34 -21.53 21.40
C ALA A 6 7.36 -22.72 20.43
N LEU A 7 7.96 -23.86 20.86
CA LEU A 7 7.99 -25.07 20.05
C LEU A 7 6.60 -25.68 19.87
N GLU A 8 5.77 -25.70 20.91
CA GLU A 8 4.37 -26.12 20.83
C GLU A 8 3.59 -25.29 19.82
N CYS A 9 3.70 -23.95 19.86
CA CYS A 9 3.06 -23.07 18.88
C CYS A 9 3.54 -23.35 17.44
N LEU A 10 4.84 -23.61 17.25
CA LEU A 10 5.38 -23.96 15.91
C LEU A 10 4.88 -25.32 15.43
N ASP A 11 4.75 -26.29 16.33
CA ASP A 11 4.22 -27.61 15.99
C ASP A 11 2.74 -27.59 15.70
N ASP A 12 1.97 -26.68 16.35
CA ASP A 12 0.57 -26.41 16.00
C ASP A 12 0.47 -25.88 14.57
N LEU A 13 1.25 -24.88 14.19
CA LEU A 13 1.29 -24.34 12.82
C LEU A 13 1.64 -25.42 11.79
N LYS A 14 2.55 -26.35 12.12
CA LYS A 14 2.90 -27.48 11.23
C LYS A 14 1.74 -28.48 11.10
N ARG A 15 1.06 -28.79 12.20
CA ARG A 15 -0.12 -29.69 12.20
C ARG A 15 -1.28 -29.12 11.40
N GLU A 16 -1.50 -27.81 11.48
CA GLU A 16 -2.55 -27.10 10.76
C GLU A 16 -2.18 -26.83 9.28
N GLY A 17 -0.95 -27.15 8.84
CA GLY A 17 -0.47 -26.82 7.50
C GLY A 17 -0.21 -25.33 7.26
N SER A 18 -0.19 -24.53 8.32
CA SER A 18 0.00 -23.07 8.28
C SER A 18 1.47 -22.66 8.44
N TYR A 19 2.38 -23.63 8.72
CA TYR A 19 3.80 -23.35 8.86
C TYR A 19 4.42 -22.98 7.51
N ARG A 20 4.97 -21.77 7.43
CA ARG A 20 5.53 -21.22 6.18
C ARG A 20 7.02 -21.53 6.06
N THR A 21 7.43 -22.08 4.92
CA THR A 21 8.83 -22.24 4.52
C THR A 21 9.18 -21.23 3.44
N PHE A 22 10.41 -20.67 3.51
CA PHE A 22 10.87 -19.65 2.57
C PHE A 22 11.86 -20.26 1.58
N VAL A 23 11.57 -20.09 0.28
CA VAL A 23 12.45 -20.52 -0.81
C VAL A 23 13.35 -19.36 -1.22
N THR A 24 14.66 -19.56 -1.20
CA THR A 24 15.62 -18.55 -1.69
C THR A 24 15.64 -18.54 -3.21
N LEU A 25 15.18 -17.44 -3.79
CA LEU A 25 15.10 -17.20 -5.23
C LEU A 25 16.08 -16.10 -5.66
N ASN A 26 16.85 -16.35 -6.71
CA ASN A 26 17.63 -15.33 -7.40
C ASN A 26 16.92 -14.99 -8.72
N ARG A 27 16.26 -13.83 -8.75
CA ARG A 27 15.66 -13.28 -9.99
C ARG A 27 16.75 -12.52 -10.74
N HIS A 28 16.85 -12.75 -12.03
CA HIS A 28 17.86 -12.13 -12.87
C HIS A 28 17.21 -11.07 -13.79
N ALA A 29 17.70 -9.84 -13.74
CA ALA A 29 17.23 -8.79 -14.65
C ALA A 29 17.36 -9.23 -16.12
N GLY A 30 16.31 -8.96 -16.92
CA GLY A 30 16.24 -9.36 -18.33
C GLY A 30 15.88 -10.83 -18.57
N ARG A 31 15.68 -11.65 -17.52
CA ARG A 31 15.29 -13.08 -17.65
C ARG A 31 13.94 -13.42 -17.03
N TYR A 32 13.21 -12.43 -16.59
CA TYR A 32 11.91 -12.62 -15.95
C TYR A 32 10.92 -13.31 -16.91
N PRO A 33 10.11 -14.31 -16.49
CA PRO A 33 9.87 -14.78 -15.11
C PRO A 33 10.85 -15.86 -14.63
N MET A 34 11.99 -16.08 -15.29
CA MET A 34 12.97 -17.09 -14.88
C MET A 34 13.80 -16.63 -13.67
N ALA A 35 14.03 -17.53 -12.76
CA ALA A 35 14.88 -17.36 -11.57
C ALA A 35 15.71 -18.62 -11.33
N THR A 36 16.69 -18.53 -10.44
CA THR A 36 17.42 -19.71 -9.96
C THR A 36 17.13 -19.95 -8.48
N VAL A 37 16.97 -21.22 -8.11
CA VAL A 37 16.83 -21.70 -6.73
C VAL A 37 18.06 -22.47 -6.35
N LYS A 38 18.63 -22.18 -5.18
CA LYS A 38 19.69 -22.99 -4.59
C LYS A 38 19.07 -24.22 -3.92
N ARG A 39 19.49 -25.42 -4.34
CA ARG A 39 19.09 -26.69 -3.72
C ARG A 39 20.13 -27.18 -2.72
N ASP A 40 19.76 -28.20 -1.94
CA ASP A 40 20.66 -28.92 -1.08
C ASP A 40 21.82 -29.45 -1.93
N GLY A 41 23.06 -29.33 -1.41
CA GLY A 41 24.28 -29.63 -2.16
C GLY A 41 24.85 -28.45 -2.97
N GLY A 42 24.26 -27.25 -2.89
CA GLY A 42 24.83 -26.01 -3.47
C GLY A 42 24.61 -25.81 -4.96
N MET A 43 23.91 -26.71 -5.65
CA MET A 43 23.58 -26.57 -7.07
C MET A 43 22.41 -25.61 -7.28
N TYR A 44 22.49 -24.79 -8.34
CA TYR A 44 21.39 -23.93 -8.77
C TYR A 44 20.55 -24.64 -9.83
N LYS A 45 19.22 -24.47 -9.74
CA LYS A 45 18.25 -24.94 -10.72
C LYS A 45 17.43 -23.78 -11.24
N ASP A 46 17.26 -23.69 -12.55
CA ASP A 46 16.32 -22.75 -13.18
C ASP A 46 14.89 -23.13 -12.83
N VAL A 47 14.11 -22.12 -12.45
CA VAL A 47 12.67 -22.22 -12.13
C VAL A 47 11.93 -21.06 -12.77
N GLN A 48 10.66 -21.27 -13.10
CA GLN A 48 9.76 -20.20 -13.53
C GLN A 48 8.95 -19.72 -12.32
N VAL A 49 8.95 -18.42 -12.09
CA VAL A 49 8.22 -17.78 -10.97
C VAL A 49 6.82 -17.47 -11.42
N TRP A 50 5.83 -18.09 -10.76
CA TRP A 50 4.39 -17.86 -10.98
C TRP A 50 3.75 -17.02 -9.88
N CYS A 51 4.45 -16.80 -8.77
CA CYS A 51 3.98 -16.01 -7.62
C CYS A 51 4.83 -14.74 -7.48
N SER A 52 4.36 -13.63 -8.04
CA SER A 52 5.02 -12.33 -7.91
C SER A 52 3.98 -11.22 -7.88
N ASN A 53 4.21 -10.23 -7.03
CA ASN A 53 3.43 -9.00 -7.00
C ASN A 53 3.98 -7.91 -7.94
N ASP A 54 5.05 -8.16 -8.66
CA ASP A 54 5.61 -7.26 -9.68
C ASP A 54 4.80 -7.41 -10.98
N TYR A 55 3.56 -6.91 -10.96
CA TYR A 55 2.54 -7.17 -12.00
C TYR A 55 2.94 -6.70 -13.39
N LEU A 56 3.70 -5.61 -13.49
CA LEU A 56 4.13 -5.01 -14.74
C LEU A 56 5.64 -5.23 -15.01
N ALA A 57 6.30 -6.06 -14.20
CA ALA A 57 7.75 -6.33 -14.28
C ALA A 57 8.64 -5.07 -14.19
N MET A 58 8.15 -4.02 -13.55
CA MET A 58 8.87 -2.75 -13.43
C MET A 58 10.17 -2.89 -12.62
N SER A 59 10.28 -3.87 -11.72
CA SER A 59 11.52 -4.15 -10.97
C SER A 59 12.72 -4.45 -11.88
N GLN A 60 12.47 -4.84 -13.13
CA GLN A 60 13.49 -5.19 -14.12
C GLN A 60 13.61 -4.19 -15.27
N HIS A 61 12.83 -3.12 -15.24
CA HIS A 61 12.86 -2.12 -16.30
C HIS A 61 14.19 -1.38 -16.30
N PRO A 62 14.90 -1.29 -17.45
CA PRO A 62 16.25 -0.69 -17.50
C PRO A 62 16.33 0.72 -16.95
N THR A 63 15.32 1.56 -17.22
CA THR A 63 15.26 2.94 -16.74
C THR A 63 15.10 3.00 -15.21
N VAL A 64 14.33 2.08 -14.61
CA VAL A 64 14.14 2.00 -13.15
C VAL A 64 15.44 1.57 -12.48
N ILE A 65 16.13 0.57 -13.06
CA ILE A 65 17.43 0.12 -12.57
C ILE A 65 18.47 1.23 -12.67
N ALA A 66 18.53 1.93 -13.82
CA ALA A 66 19.47 3.03 -14.02
C ALA A 66 19.23 4.18 -13.03
N ALA A 67 17.97 4.59 -12.82
CA ALA A 67 17.64 5.63 -11.84
C ALA A 67 18.13 5.27 -10.42
N MET A 68 17.99 4.02 -10.02
CA MET A 68 18.49 3.52 -8.73
C MET A 68 20.02 3.58 -8.67
N GLN A 69 20.71 3.09 -9.70
CA GLN A 69 22.17 3.03 -9.75
C GLN A 69 22.80 4.43 -9.75
N ASP A 70 22.32 5.32 -10.59
CA ASP A 70 22.84 6.69 -10.74
C ASP A 70 22.63 7.49 -9.44
N THR A 71 21.46 7.35 -8.81
CA THR A 71 21.16 8.02 -7.55
C THR A 71 22.00 7.47 -6.40
N ALA A 72 22.21 6.14 -6.34
CA ALA A 72 23.08 5.53 -5.34
C ALA A 72 24.55 5.95 -5.52
N ALA A 73 25.03 6.03 -6.76
CA ALA A 73 26.37 6.51 -7.06
C ALA A 73 26.58 7.97 -6.65
N ARG A 74 25.53 8.80 -6.76
CA ARG A 74 25.61 10.24 -6.44
C ARG A 74 25.44 10.54 -4.96
N TYR A 75 24.53 9.86 -4.27
CA TYR A 75 24.10 10.21 -2.90
C TYR A 75 24.36 9.14 -1.86
N GLY A 76 24.85 7.96 -2.26
CA GLY A 76 25.08 6.83 -1.35
C GLY A 76 23.88 5.92 -1.19
N ALA A 77 24.02 4.89 -0.35
CA ALA A 77 23.07 3.78 -0.22
C ALA A 77 21.94 4.03 0.77
N GLY A 78 22.05 5.00 1.66
CA GLY A 78 21.14 5.17 2.80
C GLY A 78 20.56 6.56 2.91
N ALA A 79 19.51 6.70 3.73
CA ALA A 79 18.81 7.97 3.98
C ALA A 79 19.43 8.84 5.08
N GLY A 80 20.34 8.29 5.88
CA GLY A 80 21.00 9.02 6.98
C GLY A 80 20.19 9.13 8.27
N GLY A 81 18.86 8.90 8.24
CA GLY A 81 18.01 8.99 9.43
C GLY A 81 16.52 9.05 9.11
N SER A 82 15.72 9.36 10.13
CA SER A 82 14.29 9.66 9.92
C SER A 82 14.10 10.97 9.17
N ARG A 83 12.89 11.22 8.68
CA ARG A 83 12.55 12.44 7.93
C ARG A 83 12.92 13.73 8.68
N ASN A 84 12.80 13.73 10.01
CA ASN A 84 13.10 14.88 10.86
C ASN A 84 14.60 15.09 11.11
N ILE A 85 15.43 14.04 10.96
CA ILE A 85 16.85 14.05 11.30
C ILE A 85 17.70 13.80 10.04
N GLY A 86 17.52 14.64 9.03
CA GLY A 86 18.28 14.59 7.79
C GLY A 86 17.84 13.57 6.75
N GLY A 87 16.80 12.78 7.01
CA GLY A 87 16.25 11.80 6.06
C GLY A 87 15.29 12.38 5.02
N THR A 88 14.99 13.68 5.06
CA THR A 88 14.22 14.35 4.00
C THR A 88 15.13 14.71 2.85
N HIS A 89 15.25 13.84 1.86
CA HIS A 89 16.06 14.01 0.67
C HIS A 89 15.22 14.56 -0.50
N GLU A 90 15.86 15.28 -1.43
CA GLU A 90 15.23 15.85 -2.62
C GLU A 90 14.46 14.79 -3.44
N GLU A 91 15.05 13.60 -3.65
CA GLU A 91 14.39 12.52 -4.40
C GLU A 91 13.10 12.02 -3.74
N VAL A 92 13.01 12.07 -2.40
CA VAL A 92 11.76 11.73 -1.69
C VAL A 92 10.72 12.83 -1.90
N ALA A 93 11.13 14.10 -1.85
CA ALA A 93 10.22 15.22 -2.13
C ALA A 93 9.72 15.21 -3.59
N LEU A 94 10.58 14.88 -4.55
CA LEU A 94 10.19 14.70 -5.95
C LEU A 94 9.25 13.53 -6.17
N LEU A 95 9.44 12.42 -5.44
CA LEU A 95 8.52 11.30 -5.46
C LEU A 95 7.14 11.68 -4.90
N GLU A 96 7.09 12.40 -3.77
CA GLU A 96 5.85 12.89 -3.18
C GLU A 96 5.11 13.85 -4.13
N ALA A 97 5.85 14.74 -4.81
CA ALA A 97 5.28 15.62 -5.83
C ALA A 97 4.72 14.84 -7.04
N GLU A 98 5.43 13.80 -7.52
CA GLU A 98 4.96 12.93 -8.60
C GLU A 98 3.66 12.20 -8.23
N ILE A 99 3.56 11.67 -6.99
CA ILE A 99 2.36 11.00 -6.49
C ILE A 99 1.19 12.01 -6.35
N THR A 100 1.48 13.19 -5.84
CA THR A 100 0.49 14.30 -5.70
C THR A 100 -0.14 14.64 -7.07
N ASP A 101 0.69 14.85 -8.08
CA ASP A 101 0.24 15.12 -9.45
C ASP A 101 -0.52 13.92 -10.05
N TRP A 102 0.00 12.70 -9.87
CA TRP A 102 -0.61 11.48 -10.40
C TRP A 102 -2.04 11.30 -9.91
N PHE A 103 -2.27 11.43 -8.60
CA PHE A 103 -3.60 11.26 -7.98
C PHE A 103 -4.44 12.52 -7.94
N ARG A 104 -3.95 13.65 -8.47
CA ARG A 104 -4.67 14.94 -8.44
C ARG A 104 -5.12 15.33 -7.02
N LYS A 105 -4.29 15.03 -6.01
CA LYS A 105 -4.51 15.40 -4.61
C LYS A 105 -3.68 16.63 -4.24
N GLU A 106 -3.95 17.23 -3.09
CA GLU A 106 -3.21 18.42 -2.63
C GLU A 106 -1.82 18.07 -2.12
N ARG A 107 -1.66 16.87 -1.53
CA ARG A 107 -0.40 16.41 -0.94
C ARG A 107 -0.29 14.90 -0.92
N ALA A 108 0.95 14.41 -0.97
CA ALA A 108 1.28 13.01 -0.70
C ALA A 108 2.38 12.90 0.35
N LEU A 109 2.46 11.75 1.02
CA LEU A 109 3.47 11.41 2.00
C LEU A 109 3.98 9.99 1.73
N ALA A 110 5.29 9.85 1.50
CA ALA A 110 5.92 8.57 1.20
C ALA A 110 6.44 7.88 2.47
N PHE A 111 6.23 6.57 2.54
CA PHE A 111 6.66 5.68 3.62
C PHE A 111 7.61 4.60 3.09
N PRO A 112 8.49 4.03 3.93
CA PRO A 112 9.40 2.97 3.52
C PRO A 112 8.69 1.68 3.05
N THR A 113 7.47 1.41 3.50
CA THR A 113 6.68 0.23 3.12
C THR A 113 5.19 0.55 2.99
N GLY A 114 4.47 -0.21 2.13
CA GLY A 114 3.01 -0.13 2.02
C GLY A 114 2.30 -0.58 3.31
N TYR A 115 2.86 -1.55 4.03
CA TYR A 115 2.34 -1.94 5.35
C TYR A 115 2.41 -0.76 6.32
N GLY A 116 3.57 -0.09 6.38
CA GLY A 116 3.79 1.05 7.28
C GLY A 116 2.92 2.26 6.96
N SER A 117 2.55 2.50 5.70
CA SER A 117 1.66 3.62 5.35
C SER A 117 0.24 3.41 5.89
N ASN A 118 -0.33 2.21 5.77
CA ASN A 118 -1.63 1.88 6.36
C ASN A 118 -1.59 1.94 7.90
N ASP A 119 -0.63 1.23 8.49
CA ASP A 119 -0.48 1.11 9.93
C ASP A 119 -0.33 2.48 10.61
N ALA A 120 0.58 3.31 10.09
CA ALA A 120 0.88 4.62 10.65
C ALA A 120 -0.23 5.66 10.40
N ALA A 121 -0.85 5.67 9.21
CA ALA A 121 -1.90 6.64 8.91
C ALA A 121 -3.17 6.39 9.74
N LEU A 122 -3.63 5.14 9.82
CA LEU A 122 -4.83 4.79 10.58
C LEU A 122 -4.63 4.96 12.10
N GLU A 123 -3.40 4.70 12.60
CA GLU A 123 -3.04 5.03 13.98
C GLU A 123 -3.10 6.55 14.21
N ALA A 124 -2.51 7.35 13.30
CA ALA A 124 -2.48 8.80 13.45
C ALA A 124 -3.88 9.41 13.51
N PHE A 125 -4.82 8.95 12.69
CA PHE A 125 -6.20 9.42 12.75
C PHE A 125 -6.83 9.19 14.12
N SER A 126 -6.55 8.06 14.76
CA SER A 126 -7.02 7.76 16.12
C SER A 126 -6.40 8.66 17.19
N MET A 127 -5.22 9.20 16.93
CA MET A 127 -4.56 10.18 17.80
C MET A 127 -5.10 11.60 17.60
N ILE A 128 -5.43 11.94 16.36
CA ILE A 128 -5.93 13.27 15.95
C ILE A 128 -7.39 13.46 16.41
N TYR A 129 -8.20 12.40 16.28
CA TYR A 129 -9.62 12.41 16.64
C TYR A 129 -9.89 11.45 17.81
N PRO A 130 -9.94 11.94 19.06
CA PRO A 130 -10.05 11.08 20.24
C PRO A 130 -11.28 10.16 20.25
N ASP A 131 -12.39 10.60 19.64
CA ASP A 131 -13.67 9.87 19.62
C ASP A 131 -13.93 9.18 18.26
N LEU A 132 -12.90 9.04 17.43
CA LEU A 132 -13.01 8.46 16.10
C LEU A 132 -13.60 7.05 16.10
N LEU A 133 -14.59 6.82 15.25
CA LEU A 133 -15.04 5.48 14.87
C LEU A 133 -14.49 5.10 13.50
N ILE A 134 -13.88 3.92 13.41
CA ILE A 134 -13.37 3.40 12.15
C ILE A 134 -14.25 2.23 11.70
N TYR A 135 -14.87 2.40 10.54
CA TYR A 135 -15.65 1.36 9.85
C TYR A 135 -14.72 0.65 8.89
N SER A 136 -14.55 -0.66 9.06
CA SER A 136 -13.58 -1.50 8.34
C SER A 136 -14.31 -2.65 7.65
N ASP A 137 -14.01 -2.90 6.38
CA ASP A 137 -14.50 -4.10 5.70
C ASP A 137 -13.96 -5.37 6.37
N ALA A 138 -14.75 -6.43 6.36
CA ALA A 138 -14.38 -7.71 6.99
C ALA A 138 -13.12 -8.33 6.38
N LEU A 139 -12.78 -8.00 5.14
CA LEU A 139 -11.62 -8.52 4.40
C LEU A 139 -10.47 -7.53 4.26
N ASP A 140 -10.51 -6.38 4.96
CA ASP A 140 -9.41 -5.41 4.95
C ASP A 140 -8.06 -6.06 5.28
N HIS A 141 -7.03 -5.61 4.59
CA HIS A 141 -5.67 -6.12 4.74
C HIS A 141 -5.12 -5.98 6.17
N ALA A 142 -4.28 -6.92 6.56
CA ALA A 142 -3.67 -6.98 7.90
C ALA A 142 -2.98 -5.67 8.34
N SER A 143 -2.42 -4.89 7.41
CA SER A 143 -1.80 -3.59 7.71
C SER A 143 -2.83 -2.54 8.13
N MET A 144 -4.01 -2.53 7.50
CA MET A 144 -5.12 -1.66 7.91
C MET A 144 -5.63 -2.06 9.28
N ILE A 145 -5.88 -3.37 9.48
CA ILE A 145 -6.31 -3.91 10.78
C ILE A 145 -5.31 -3.59 11.90
N SER A 146 -3.99 -3.59 11.61
CA SER A 146 -2.96 -3.25 12.59
C SER A 146 -3.09 -1.80 13.09
N GLY A 147 -3.24 -0.84 12.17
CA GLY A 147 -3.44 0.57 12.53
C GLY A 147 -4.78 0.81 13.24
N ILE A 148 -5.86 0.20 12.72
CA ILE A 148 -7.22 0.32 13.29
C ILE A 148 -7.30 -0.22 14.73
N ARG A 149 -6.58 -1.30 15.05
CA ARG A 149 -6.57 -1.88 16.40
C ARG A 149 -6.04 -0.96 17.47
N ARG A 150 -5.29 0.08 17.12
CA ARG A 150 -4.79 1.09 18.06
C ARG A 150 -5.85 2.13 18.43
N ASN A 151 -6.95 2.18 17.68
CA ASN A 151 -8.08 3.03 18.03
C ASN A 151 -8.78 2.52 19.30
N LYS A 152 -8.78 3.35 20.34
CA LYS A 152 -9.35 3.01 21.65
C LYS A 152 -10.88 3.05 21.67
N ASN A 153 -11.50 3.81 20.77
CA ASN A 153 -12.95 3.96 20.67
C ASN A 153 -13.63 2.81 19.92
N GLY A 154 -12.82 1.91 19.41
CA GLY A 154 -13.28 0.71 18.74
C GLY A 154 -13.47 0.86 17.24
N ARG A 155 -13.75 -0.27 16.65
CA ARG A 155 -14.02 -0.40 15.22
C ARG A 155 -15.41 -0.97 15.01
N ARG A 156 -15.99 -0.65 13.86
CA ARG A 156 -17.18 -1.29 13.31
C ARG A 156 -16.76 -2.10 12.11
N VAL A 157 -16.99 -3.40 12.12
CA VAL A 157 -16.66 -4.27 10.99
C VAL A 157 -17.94 -4.58 10.26
N TRP A 158 -18.06 -4.18 8.99
CA TRP A 158 -19.20 -4.56 8.17
C TRP A 158 -18.91 -5.83 7.37
N ARG A 159 -19.98 -6.52 6.96
CA ARG A 159 -19.86 -7.68 6.08
C ARG A 159 -19.32 -7.25 4.73
N HIS A 160 -18.39 -8.03 4.21
CA HIS A 160 -17.69 -7.75 2.98
C HIS A 160 -18.64 -7.33 1.85
N ASN A 161 -18.36 -6.17 1.25
CA ASN A 161 -19.11 -5.55 0.15
C ASN A 161 -20.64 -5.37 0.41
N ASP A 162 -21.09 -5.37 1.68
CA ASP A 162 -22.50 -5.22 2.05
C ASP A 162 -22.81 -3.76 2.48
N LEU A 163 -23.23 -2.92 1.52
CA LEU A 163 -23.59 -1.53 1.77
C LEU A 163 -24.77 -1.37 2.75
N ASN A 164 -25.70 -2.31 2.77
CA ASN A 164 -26.82 -2.24 3.70
C ASN A 164 -26.35 -2.41 5.14
N HIS A 165 -25.43 -3.35 5.38
CA HIS A 165 -24.84 -3.52 6.70
C HIS A 165 -23.94 -2.35 7.10
N LEU A 166 -23.19 -1.77 6.16
CA LEU A 166 -22.43 -0.55 6.41
C LEU A 166 -23.36 0.60 6.84
N GLU A 167 -24.47 0.81 6.13
CA GLU A 167 -25.45 1.84 6.46
C GLU A 167 -26.12 1.59 7.81
N GLU A 168 -26.46 0.33 8.13
CA GLU A 168 -26.99 -0.05 9.44
C GLU A 168 -26.04 0.39 10.57
N LEU A 169 -24.73 0.10 10.43
CA LEU A 169 -23.72 0.48 11.42
C LEU A 169 -23.53 1.99 11.52
N LEU A 170 -23.48 2.69 10.38
CA LEU A 170 -23.33 4.15 10.35
C LEU A 170 -24.52 4.88 11.00
N SER A 171 -25.73 4.38 10.77
CA SER A 171 -26.96 4.95 11.31
C SER A 171 -27.17 4.73 12.81
N ALA A 172 -26.50 3.71 13.37
CA ALA A 172 -26.59 3.38 14.79
C ALA A 172 -25.70 4.27 15.69
N ASP A 173 -24.67 4.90 15.12
CA ASP A 173 -23.73 5.74 15.88
C ASP A 173 -24.11 7.24 15.78
N ASP A 174 -23.76 8.02 16.80
CA ASP A 174 -24.08 9.45 16.90
C ASP A 174 -23.57 10.21 15.65
N PRO A 175 -24.44 11.00 14.98
CA PRO A 175 -24.06 11.79 13.80
C PRO A 175 -22.88 12.75 14.01
N SER A 176 -22.69 13.24 15.23
CA SER A 176 -21.60 14.18 15.58
C SER A 176 -20.25 13.51 15.81
N THR A 177 -20.21 12.19 15.97
CA THR A 177 -18.97 11.44 16.17
C THR A 177 -18.15 11.41 14.88
N PRO A 178 -16.84 11.73 14.93
CA PRO A 178 -15.95 11.58 13.76
C PRO A 178 -15.93 10.13 13.26
N LYS A 179 -16.00 9.95 11.94
CA LYS A 179 -16.08 8.64 11.30
C LYS A 179 -15.08 8.55 10.15
N ILE A 180 -14.46 7.38 9.98
CA ILE A 180 -13.68 7.01 8.79
C ILE A 180 -14.20 5.67 8.30
N ILE A 181 -14.47 5.58 6.99
CA ILE A 181 -14.73 4.31 6.30
C ILE A 181 -13.44 3.90 5.62
N ALA A 182 -12.86 2.78 6.05
CA ALA A 182 -11.63 2.21 5.53
C ALA A 182 -11.94 0.92 4.75
N LEU A 183 -11.44 0.84 3.50
CA LEU A 183 -11.71 -0.28 2.60
C LEU A 183 -10.61 -0.43 1.55
N GLU A 184 -10.55 -1.60 0.89
CA GLU A 184 -9.74 -1.82 -0.31
C GLU A 184 -10.59 -1.62 -1.57
N SER A 185 -9.98 -1.14 -2.66
CA SER A 185 -10.66 -1.06 -3.96
C SER A 185 -10.71 -2.40 -4.68
N VAL A 186 -9.64 -3.17 -4.56
CA VAL A 186 -9.51 -4.56 -5.03
C VAL A 186 -8.98 -5.40 -3.89
N TYR A 187 -9.74 -6.39 -3.46
CA TYR A 187 -9.38 -7.27 -2.35
C TYR A 187 -8.40 -8.35 -2.78
N SER A 188 -7.31 -8.50 -2.03
CA SER A 188 -6.14 -9.28 -2.45
C SER A 188 -6.40 -10.77 -2.63
N MET A 189 -7.30 -11.36 -1.85
CA MET A 189 -7.53 -12.82 -1.81
C MET A 189 -8.64 -13.25 -2.74
N ASP A 190 -9.70 -12.47 -2.85
CA ASP A 190 -10.88 -12.79 -3.64
C ASP A 190 -10.84 -12.16 -5.04
N GLY A 191 -10.11 -11.06 -5.19
CA GLY A 191 -9.93 -10.35 -6.46
C GLY A 191 -11.14 -9.56 -6.92
N ASP A 192 -12.14 -9.42 -6.07
CA ASP A 192 -13.34 -8.62 -6.33
C ASP A 192 -13.09 -7.13 -6.03
N THR A 193 -14.02 -6.29 -6.45
CA THR A 193 -13.93 -4.83 -6.30
C THR A 193 -15.05 -4.31 -5.39
N ALA A 194 -14.73 -3.27 -4.61
CA ALA A 194 -15.71 -2.55 -3.82
C ALA A 194 -16.66 -1.71 -4.70
N ASP A 195 -17.89 -1.53 -4.26
CA ASP A 195 -18.81 -0.52 -4.79
C ASP A 195 -18.44 0.87 -4.25
N LEU A 196 -17.41 1.49 -4.86
CA LEU A 196 -16.90 2.78 -4.41
C LEU A 196 -17.95 3.90 -4.47
N PRO A 197 -18.76 4.05 -5.54
CA PRO A 197 -19.84 5.04 -5.57
C PRO A 197 -20.79 4.90 -4.38
N GLY A 198 -21.23 3.68 -4.08
CA GLY A 198 -22.15 3.41 -2.96
C GLY A 198 -21.54 3.71 -1.60
N VAL A 199 -20.28 3.33 -1.36
CA VAL A 199 -19.55 3.66 -0.12
C VAL A 199 -19.40 5.17 0.05
N ILE A 200 -19.02 5.89 -1.00
CA ILE A 200 -18.82 7.35 -0.97
C ILE A 200 -20.14 8.07 -0.69
N ASP A 201 -21.25 7.61 -1.26
CA ASP A 201 -22.57 8.20 -1.01
C ASP A 201 -22.99 8.02 0.46
N LEU A 202 -22.70 6.86 1.05
CA LEU A 202 -22.87 6.64 2.49
C LEU A 202 -21.93 7.50 3.32
N ALA A 203 -20.64 7.60 2.96
CA ALA A 203 -19.69 8.46 3.65
C ALA A 203 -20.18 9.92 3.71
N HIS A 204 -20.60 10.44 2.58
CA HIS A 204 -21.16 11.81 2.50
C HIS A 204 -22.42 11.98 3.35
N ARG A 205 -23.36 11.00 3.31
CA ARG A 205 -24.63 11.05 4.05
C ARG A 205 -24.40 11.06 5.56
N TYR A 206 -23.40 10.29 6.04
CA TYR A 206 -23.11 10.10 7.46
C TYR A 206 -21.91 10.92 7.96
N ASN A 207 -21.44 11.89 7.16
CA ASN A 207 -20.30 12.76 7.47
C ASN A 207 -19.04 11.97 7.90
N ALA A 208 -18.70 10.95 7.13
CA ALA A 208 -17.52 10.13 7.32
C ALA A 208 -16.44 10.48 6.28
N LEU A 209 -15.17 10.45 6.69
CA LEU A 209 -14.04 10.45 5.75
C LEU A 209 -13.88 9.07 5.11
N THR A 210 -13.34 9.05 3.89
CA THR A 210 -13.03 7.83 3.15
C THR A 210 -11.52 7.59 3.13
N TYR A 211 -11.10 6.38 3.52
CA TYR A 211 -9.73 5.89 3.42
C TYR A 211 -9.70 4.66 2.50
N LEU A 212 -9.18 4.85 1.30
CA LEU A 212 -9.18 3.83 0.26
C LEU A 212 -7.78 3.27 0.03
N ASP A 213 -7.61 1.97 0.25
CA ASP A 213 -6.43 1.22 -0.16
C ASP A 213 -6.56 0.78 -1.63
N GLU A 214 -5.72 1.37 -2.49
CA GLU A 214 -5.66 1.08 -3.93
C GLU A 214 -4.47 0.18 -4.30
N VAL A 215 -3.85 -0.47 -3.34
CA VAL A 215 -2.58 -1.22 -3.48
C VAL A 215 -2.62 -2.26 -4.59
N HIS A 216 -3.77 -2.93 -4.82
CA HIS A 216 -3.96 -3.93 -5.87
C HIS A 216 -4.46 -3.35 -7.19
N ALA A 217 -4.77 -2.07 -7.25
CA ALA A 217 -5.34 -1.42 -8.43
C ALA A 217 -4.40 -0.42 -9.10
N ILE A 218 -3.54 0.23 -8.33
CA ILE A 218 -2.56 1.20 -8.83
C ILE A 218 -1.65 0.55 -9.88
N GLY A 219 -1.48 1.24 -11.01
CA GLY A 219 -0.73 0.78 -12.16
C GLY A 219 -1.52 -0.14 -13.09
N LEU A 220 -2.69 -0.63 -12.69
CA LEU A 220 -3.46 -1.66 -13.43
C LEU A 220 -4.79 -1.15 -13.98
N TYR A 221 -5.45 -0.22 -13.31
CA TYR A 221 -6.78 0.27 -13.65
C TYR A 221 -6.80 1.80 -13.70
N GLY A 222 -7.80 2.34 -14.39
CA GLY A 222 -7.99 3.77 -14.54
C GLY A 222 -7.03 4.42 -15.52
N GLU A 223 -7.26 5.70 -15.82
CA GLU A 223 -6.40 6.49 -16.69
C GLU A 223 -5.01 6.66 -16.07
N GLN A 224 -3.95 6.45 -16.83
CA GLN A 224 -2.57 6.45 -16.34
C GLN A 224 -2.32 5.45 -15.18
N GLY A 225 -3.20 4.46 -14.96
CA GLY A 225 -3.07 3.50 -13.88
C GLY A 225 -3.37 4.05 -12.48
N ARG A 226 -4.28 5.03 -12.32
CA ARG A 226 -4.60 5.64 -11.01
C ARG A 226 -5.46 4.76 -10.10
N GLY A 227 -5.96 3.63 -10.57
CA GLY A 227 -6.73 2.69 -9.75
C GLY A 227 -8.22 2.64 -10.07
N ILE A 228 -8.98 1.97 -9.19
CA ILE A 228 -10.42 1.77 -9.36
C ILE A 228 -11.19 3.07 -9.15
N ALA A 229 -10.81 3.89 -8.18
CA ALA A 229 -11.49 5.18 -7.94
C ALA A 229 -11.48 6.10 -9.18
N ASP A 230 -10.39 6.09 -9.96
CA ASP A 230 -10.31 6.81 -11.22
C ASP A 230 -11.14 6.14 -12.32
N ARG A 231 -11.09 4.79 -12.41
CA ARG A 231 -11.93 4.03 -13.35
C ARG A 231 -13.42 4.30 -13.16
N GLU A 232 -13.86 4.37 -11.92
CA GLU A 232 -15.27 4.64 -11.56
C GLU A 232 -15.62 6.14 -11.57
N GLY A 233 -14.66 7.03 -11.86
CA GLY A 233 -14.88 8.47 -11.91
C GLY A 233 -15.14 9.13 -10.55
N VAL A 234 -14.70 8.52 -9.46
CA VAL A 234 -14.93 8.98 -8.08
C VAL A 234 -13.67 9.39 -7.33
N LEU A 235 -12.51 9.39 -8.00
CA LEU A 235 -11.21 9.68 -7.40
C LEU A 235 -11.20 10.99 -6.60
N ASP A 236 -11.83 12.04 -7.12
CA ASP A 236 -11.85 13.36 -6.49
C ASP A 236 -12.74 13.39 -5.23
N ARG A 237 -13.62 12.40 -5.04
CA ARG A 237 -14.52 12.26 -3.87
C ARG A 237 -13.92 11.41 -2.74
N ILE A 238 -12.79 10.76 -2.96
CA ILE A 238 -12.07 10.01 -1.92
C ILE A 238 -11.18 10.99 -1.14
N ASP A 239 -11.25 10.95 0.19
CA ASP A 239 -10.44 11.84 1.03
C ASP A 239 -8.98 11.38 1.08
N VAL A 240 -8.73 10.10 1.36
CA VAL A 240 -7.38 9.54 1.43
C VAL A 240 -7.25 8.34 0.51
N ILE A 241 -6.30 8.42 -0.41
CA ILE A 241 -5.81 7.30 -1.19
C ILE A 241 -4.55 6.75 -0.52
N GLN A 242 -4.52 5.46 -0.27
CA GLN A 242 -3.29 4.75 0.12
C GLN A 242 -2.84 3.85 -1.03
N GLY A 243 -1.53 3.74 -1.21
CA GLY A 243 -0.95 2.90 -2.24
C GLY A 243 0.42 2.34 -1.89
N THR A 244 0.89 1.43 -2.73
CA THR A 244 2.22 0.84 -2.59
C THR A 244 3.04 0.97 -3.86
N MET A 245 4.35 1.09 -3.68
CA MET A 245 5.32 1.04 -4.77
C MET A 245 5.95 -0.34 -4.94
N THR A 246 5.39 -1.36 -4.25
CA THR A 246 5.95 -2.73 -4.24
C THR A 246 5.39 -3.61 -5.36
N LYS A 247 4.13 -3.36 -5.79
CA LYS A 247 3.42 -4.23 -6.73
C LYS A 247 3.64 -3.77 -8.19
N ALA A 248 2.67 -3.15 -8.83
CA ALA A 248 2.82 -2.74 -10.23
C ALA A 248 4.00 -1.79 -10.47
N ILE A 249 4.37 -0.98 -9.47
CA ILE A 249 5.54 -0.09 -9.54
C ILE A 249 6.87 -0.85 -9.37
N GLY A 250 6.86 -2.06 -8.80
CA GLY A 250 7.97 -3.01 -8.81
C GLY A 250 9.18 -2.67 -7.93
N VAL A 251 9.09 -1.69 -7.02
CA VAL A 251 10.20 -1.30 -6.14
C VAL A 251 9.86 -1.62 -4.68
N ILE A 252 9.90 -0.67 -3.77
CA ILE A 252 9.46 -0.79 -2.38
C ILE A 252 9.02 0.57 -1.86
N GLY A 253 8.02 0.57 -0.99
CA GLY A 253 7.50 1.76 -0.35
C GLY A 253 6.00 1.77 -0.31
N GLY A 254 5.45 2.73 0.43
CA GLY A 254 4.04 3.05 0.46
C GLY A 254 3.83 4.54 0.42
N PHE A 255 2.59 4.97 0.27
CA PHE A 255 2.24 6.37 0.35
C PHE A 255 0.79 6.55 0.79
N ILE A 256 0.47 7.75 1.24
CA ILE A 256 -0.88 8.28 1.28
C ILE A 256 -0.94 9.55 0.44
N ALA A 257 -2.10 9.85 -0.15
CA ALA A 257 -2.37 11.08 -0.86
C ALA A 257 -3.78 11.59 -0.51
N GLY A 258 -3.92 12.89 -0.28
CA GLY A 258 -5.19 13.48 0.16
C GLY A 258 -5.11 15.00 0.34
N PRO A 259 -6.05 15.60 1.10
CA PRO A 259 -6.01 17.02 1.45
C PRO A 259 -4.75 17.38 2.24
N ASP A 260 -4.19 18.57 1.99
CA ASP A 260 -2.93 19.02 2.62
C ASP A 260 -2.99 18.95 4.14
N TRP A 261 -4.06 19.46 4.73
CA TRP A 261 -4.23 19.46 6.20
C TRP A 261 -4.25 18.07 6.81
N LEU A 262 -4.84 17.07 6.12
CA LEU A 262 -4.94 15.70 6.63
C LEU A 262 -3.60 14.97 6.52
N VAL A 263 -2.92 15.10 5.37
CA VAL A 263 -1.59 14.51 5.15
C VAL A 263 -0.55 15.14 6.07
N ASP A 264 -0.63 16.46 6.32
CA ASP A 264 0.25 17.14 7.27
C ASP A 264 -0.01 16.69 8.73
N ALA A 265 -1.26 16.46 9.08
CA ALA A 265 -1.61 15.91 10.39
C ALA A 265 -1.01 14.49 10.57
N VAL A 266 -1.16 13.58 9.58
CA VAL A 266 -0.51 12.26 9.62
C VAL A 266 1.01 12.40 9.75
N ARG A 267 1.64 13.26 8.95
CA ARG A 267 3.09 13.53 9.01
C ARG A 267 3.54 13.97 10.42
N SER A 268 2.68 14.68 11.14
CA SER A 268 2.99 15.29 12.43
C SER A 268 2.66 14.39 13.63
N PHE A 269 1.71 13.47 13.49
CA PHE A 269 1.22 12.65 14.59
C PHE A 269 1.57 11.16 14.48
N ALA A 270 1.89 10.64 13.27
CA ALA A 270 2.15 9.21 13.06
C ALA A 270 3.51 8.78 13.64
N PRO A 271 3.58 8.00 14.74
CA PRO A 271 4.85 7.53 15.27
C PRO A 271 5.60 6.65 14.28
N GLY A 272 4.88 5.81 13.51
CA GLY A 272 5.41 4.95 12.47
C GLY A 272 6.03 5.70 11.29
N PHE A 273 5.74 6.99 11.13
CA PHE A 273 6.41 7.87 10.17
C PHE A 273 7.56 8.63 10.83
N ILE A 274 7.30 9.30 11.96
CA ILE A 274 8.24 10.21 12.63
C ILE A 274 9.52 9.50 13.07
N PHE A 275 9.39 8.30 13.65
CA PHE A 275 10.49 7.55 14.26
C PHE A 275 11.06 6.46 13.34
N THR A 276 10.60 6.37 12.11
CA THR A 276 11.11 5.40 11.12
C THR A 276 12.16 6.06 10.22
N THR A 277 13.24 5.33 9.94
CA THR A 277 14.24 5.76 8.95
C THR A 277 13.57 5.98 7.60
N SER A 278 13.91 7.09 6.95
CA SER A 278 13.38 7.45 5.65
C SER A 278 13.76 6.44 4.56
N MET A 279 13.02 6.46 3.47
CA MET A 279 13.36 5.73 2.24
C MET A 279 14.72 6.22 1.70
N PRO A 280 15.64 5.32 1.29
CA PRO A 280 16.87 5.73 0.62
C PRO A 280 16.59 6.52 -0.66
N PRO A 281 17.41 7.57 -0.98
CA PRO A 281 17.23 8.37 -2.18
C PRO A 281 17.15 7.55 -3.47
N ALA A 282 18.00 6.52 -3.59
CA ALA A 282 18.03 5.63 -4.75
C ALA A 282 16.71 4.86 -4.95
N VAL A 283 16.06 4.48 -3.85
CA VAL A 283 14.74 3.82 -3.88
C VAL A 283 13.68 4.81 -4.32
N ALA A 284 13.68 6.02 -3.79
CA ALA A 284 12.74 7.07 -4.17
C ALA A 284 12.83 7.43 -5.66
N ALA A 285 14.05 7.58 -6.18
CA ALA A 285 14.30 7.84 -7.60
C ALA A 285 13.79 6.69 -8.50
N ALA A 286 14.02 5.44 -8.10
CA ALA A 286 13.52 4.27 -8.82
C ALA A 286 11.99 4.21 -8.82
N CYS A 287 11.34 4.48 -7.68
CA CYS A 287 9.88 4.56 -7.59
C CYS A 287 9.32 5.64 -8.52
N ARG A 288 9.91 6.84 -8.50
CA ARG A 288 9.51 7.95 -9.37
C ARG A 288 9.66 7.61 -10.85
N ALA A 289 10.79 7.04 -11.25
CA ALA A 289 11.02 6.61 -12.63
C ALA A 289 10.00 5.55 -13.08
N SER A 290 9.70 4.58 -12.21
CA SER A 290 8.68 3.57 -12.50
C SER A 290 7.27 4.16 -12.63
N ILE A 291 6.87 5.06 -11.73
CA ILE A 291 5.58 5.76 -11.80
C ILE A 291 5.46 6.52 -13.12
N GLN A 292 6.50 7.25 -13.53
CA GLN A 292 6.50 8.00 -14.79
C GLN A 292 6.31 7.09 -16.02
N ILE A 293 6.95 5.92 -16.03
CA ILE A 293 6.76 4.93 -17.11
C ILE A 293 5.33 4.40 -17.10
N VAL A 294 4.83 3.98 -15.94
CA VAL A 294 3.47 3.43 -15.80
C VAL A 294 2.40 4.45 -16.19
N ARG A 295 2.61 5.73 -15.91
CA ARG A 295 1.71 6.82 -16.31
C ARG A 295 1.70 7.07 -17.81
N ALA A 296 2.87 6.95 -18.45
CA ALA A 296 3.06 7.35 -19.85
C ALA A 296 2.71 6.25 -20.86
N ASP A 297 2.73 4.98 -20.44
CA ASP A 297 2.59 3.83 -21.35
C ASP A 297 1.56 2.81 -20.84
N ASP A 298 0.49 2.63 -21.62
CA ASP A 298 -0.57 1.66 -21.35
C ASP A 298 -0.22 0.24 -21.81
N HIS A 299 0.82 0.05 -22.61
CA HIS A 299 1.14 -1.23 -23.24
C HIS A 299 1.26 -2.39 -22.23
N ALA A 300 1.96 -2.19 -21.12
CA ALA A 300 2.12 -3.22 -20.11
C ALA A 300 0.79 -3.57 -19.41
N ARG A 301 -0.08 -2.55 -19.18
CA ARG A 301 -1.43 -2.73 -18.64
C ARG A 301 -2.32 -3.51 -19.60
N ASP A 302 -2.36 -3.11 -20.86
CA ASP A 302 -3.17 -3.76 -21.90
C ASP A 302 -2.76 -5.21 -22.09
N LEU A 303 -1.44 -5.47 -22.10
CA LEU A 303 -0.91 -6.82 -22.17
C LEU A 303 -1.32 -7.67 -20.94
N LEU A 304 -1.28 -7.11 -19.73
CA LEU A 304 -1.74 -7.79 -18.52
C LEU A 304 -3.22 -8.12 -18.64
N GLN A 305 -4.07 -7.13 -18.96
CA GLN A 305 -5.52 -7.32 -19.10
C GLN A 305 -5.86 -8.38 -20.15
N SER A 306 -5.17 -8.37 -21.30
CA SER A 306 -5.38 -9.36 -22.35
C SER A 306 -4.98 -10.79 -21.97
N ARG A 307 -4.06 -10.94 -20.99
CA ARG A 307 -3.61 -12.26 -20.51
C ARG A 307 -4.42 -12.79 -19.34
N THR A 308 -5.19 -11.95 -18.67
CA THR A 308 -6.03 -12.32 -17.52
C THR A 308 -7.51 -12.51 -17.93
N ALA A 309 -7.91 -12.04 -19.11
CA ALA A 309 -9.21 -12.30 -19.72
C ALA A 309 -9.29 -13.70 -20.33
#